data_d0a4a77b6f80a129946c3287a62908bf
#
_entry.id   d0a4a77b6f80a129946c3287a62908bf
#
_cell.length_a   1.000
_cell.length_b   1.000
_cell.length_c   1.000
_cell.angle_alpha   90.00
_cell.angle_beta   90.00
_cell.angle_gamma   90.00
#
_symmetry.space_group_name_H-M   'P 1'
#
loop_
_entity.id
_entity.type
_entity.pdbx_description
1 polymer ?
#
loop_
_entity_poly.entity_id
_entity_poly.type
_entity_poly.pdbx_seq_one_letter_code
_entity_poly.pdbx_strand_id
1 'polypeptide(L)'
;MKYLHYCLILFSICSLAQNQNKYDTFFEKGNGNQSASYPETIAYYKLLANDFPTINMQEMGLTDSGEPLHMVVFNPEKQFNFGEIQKNKAVILINNGIHAGEPDGIDASMQLFRDLALGKIKAPKNTVIVCIPVYNIGGALNRNSTSRANQNGPEIYGFRGNARNFDLNRDFIKSDTRNTKSFVDIFHKINADVFIDNHVSNGSDYQYKLTYIMTQHNKLGTVLGDFLNTKMMPSIVADLQKKKIETTPYVNAFQDTPDKGFAQFFESPRYATGYTSLFNTIGFVVETHMLKKYADRVKVTYEYMKSTIDYTDENYKIIKELRLKNENQYAPKKKYSLEWEIDTTKTESFFFKGFEASYKKSDVTTGNRLYYDQKKPFQKNIPYNKEYKSVKEIVIPQAYIVPKGFWPVIDLLKSNTITYSQLKNDTIIEVESYKIADFKTSSSAYEGHYLHRNTTVNNTIEKKAFAKGDYLIPTQQKGIKYILETLEPEGVDSFFNWNFFDTLLQQKEGYSDYVFEDTATQILKENPVLKAEFELKKQNDATFLKNPEAQLDWIYKHSVYYEKAHLQYPVCRVLK
;
A
#
# COMPACT_ATOMS: atom_id res chain seq x y z
N MET A 1 -55.00 -49.05 -5.73
CA MET A 1 -54.01 -48.74 -4.69
C MET A 1 -52.59 -48.49 -5.20
N LYS A 2 -52.19 -48.79 -6.43
CA LYS A 2 -50.82 -48.54 -6.95
C LYS A 2 -50.53 -47.11 -7.37
N TYR A 3 -51.53 -46.30 -7.61
CA TYR A 3 -51.35 -44.88 -8.07
C TYR A 3 -51.30 -43.84 -6.94
N LEU A 4 -51.69 -44.23 -5.75
CA LEU A 4 -51.65 -43.36 -4.57
C LEU A 4 -50.22 -43.19 -3.99
N HIS A 5 -49.34 -44.17 -4.22
CA HIS A 5 -47.95 -44.12 -3.76
C HIS A 5 -47.08 -43.20 -4.64
N TYR A 6 -47.39 -43.04 -5.94
CA TYR A 6 -46.64 -42.15 -6.83
C TYR A 6 -46.92 -40.66 -6.57
N CYS A 7 -48.12 -40.32 -6.15
CA CYS A 7 -48.44 -38.93 -5.78
C CYS A 7 -47.77 -38.49 -4.44
N LEU A 8 -47.54 -39.39 -3.49
CA LEU A 8 -46.86 -39.09 -2.25
C LEU A 8 -45.34 -38.89 -2.44
N ILE A 9 -44.73 -39.59 -3.39
CA ILE A 9 -43.29 -39.44 -3.71
C ILE A 9 -43.05 -38.13 -4.46
N LEU A 10 -43.96 -37.69 -5.32
CA LEU A 10 -43.86 -36.38 -6.00
C LEU A 10 -44.06 -35.18 -5.08
N PHE A 11 -44.88 -35.33 -4.01
CA PHE A 11 -45.03 -34.30 -2.99
C PHE A 11 -43.82 -34.18 -2.05
N SER A 12 -43.08 -35.25 -1.86
CA SER A 12 -41.85 -35.25 -1.03
C SER A 12 -40.64 -34.62 -1.73
N ILE A 13 -40.64 -34.56 -3.06
CA ILE A 13 -39.57 -33.93 -3.86
C ILE A 13 -39.76 -32.41 -3.95
N CYS A 14 -40.98 -31.91 -3.86
CA CYS A 14 -41.26 -30.47 -3.85
C CYS A 14 -40.97 -29.76 -2.52
N SER A 15 -40.76 -30.50 -1.43
CA SER A 15 -40.47 -29.91 -0.09
C SER A 15 -39.01 -29.65 0.18
N LEU A 16 -38.09 -29.90 -0.75
CA LEU A 16 -36.68 -29.55 -0.70
C LEU A 16 -36.33 -28.29 -1.49
N ALA A 17 -37.33 -27.50 -1.92
CA ALA A 17 -37.09 -26.11 -2.28
C ALA A 17 -36.65 -25.38 -1.03
N GLN A 18 -35.33 -25.27 -0.81
CA GLN A 18 -34.74 -24.41 0.20
C GLN A 18 -35.50 -23.08 0.19
N ASN A 19 -36.07 -22.69 1.31
CA ASN A 19 -36.59 -21.32 1.54
C ASN A 19 -35.40 -20.37 1.39
N GLN A 20 -35.07 -19.98 0.14
CA GLN A 20 -34.05 -18.98 -0.11
C GLN A 20 -34.52 -17.67 0.51
N ASN A 21 -33.81 -17.23 1.54
CA ASN A 21 -34.06 -15.93 2.14
C ASN A 21 -33.72 -14.85 1.08
N LYS A 22 -34.55 -13.81 0.97
CA LYS A 22 -34.35 -12.66 0.07
C LYS A 22 -32.89 -12.11 0.13
N TYR A 23 -32.24 -12.22 1.28
CA TYR A 23 -30.91 -11.67 1.54
C TYR A 23 -29.79 -12.70 1.57
N ASP A 24 -30.01 -13.93 1.11
CA ASP A 24 -28.93 -14.90 0.95
C ASP A 24 -27.97 -14.43 -0.15
N THR A 25 -26.67 -14.46 0.17
CA THR A 25 -25.63 -14.08 -0.79
C THR A 25 -25.44 -15.15 -1.87
N PHE A 26 -24.79 -14.79 -2.96
CA PHE A 26 -24.46 -15.74 -4.03
C PHE A 26 -23.58 -16.90 -3.50
N PHE A 27 -22.64 -16.59 -2.61
CA PHE A 27 -21.82 -17.56 -1.92
C PHE A 27 -22.66 -18.61 -1.13
N GLU A 28 -23.65 -18.16 -0.40
CA GLU A 28 -24.53 -19.05 0.39
C GLU A 28 -25.40 -19.93 -0.52
N LYS A 29 -25.90 -19.38 -1.63
CA LYS A 29 -26.65 -20.12 -2.64
C LYS A 29 -25.79 -21.13 -3.40
N GLY A 30 -24.50 -20.83 -3.56
CA GLY A 30 -23.52 -21.63 -4.30
C GLY A 30 -22.74 -22.65 -3.44
N ASN A 31 -23.34 -23.19 -2.39
CA ASN A 31 -22.73 -24.20 -1.51
C ASN A 31 -21.37 -23.79 -0.91
N GLY A 32 -21.12 -22.50 -0.77
CA GLY A 32 -19.88 -21.97 -0.20
C GLY A 32 -18.65 -22.10 -1.10
N ASN A 33 -18.80 -22.37 -2.40
CA ASN A 33 -17.68 -22.45 -3.36
C ASN A 33 -17.89 -21.58 -4.63
N GLN A 34 -18.86 -20.70 -4.60
CA GLN A 34 -19.11 -19.71 -5.66
C GLN A 34 -19.00 -18.31 -5.08
N SER A 35 -18.38 -17.39 -5.80
CA SER A 35 -18.32 -15.98 -5.42
C SER A 35 -19.18 -15.13 -6.35
N ALA A 36 -19.76 -14.06 -5.79
CA ALA A 36 -20.54 -13.10 -6.56
C ALA A 36 -19.69 -12.44 -7.67
N SER A 37 -20.28 -12.23 -8.83
CA SER A 37 -19.70 -11.36 -9.86
C SER A 37 -19.82 -9.89 -9.46
N TYR A 38 -19.12 -8.99 -10.13
CA TYR A 38 -19.24 -7.56 -9.88
C TYR A 38 -20.68 -7.04 -9.98
N PRO A 39 -21.45 -7.33 -11.06
CA PRO A 39 -22.84 -6.89 -11.14
C PRO A 39 -23.72 -7.45 -10.00
N GLU A 40 -23.54 -8.71 -9.63
CA GLU A 40 -24.28 -9.34 -8.52
C GLU A 40 -23.94 -8.69 -7.17
N THR A 41 -22.66 -8.41 -6.94
CA THR A 41 -22.20 -7.71 -5.73
C THR A 41 -22.84 -6.32 -5.62
N ILE A 42 -22.85 -5.55 -6.71
CA ILE A 42 -23.41 -4.20 -6.72
C ILE A 42 -24.95 -4.25 -6.59
N ALA A 43 -25.62 -5.18 -7.27
CA ALA A 43 -27.06 -5.37 -7.13
C ALA A 43 -27.45 -5.74 -5.69
N TYR A 44 -26.64 -6.56 -5.03
CA TYR A 44 -26.88 -6.94 -3.64
C TYR A 44 -26.77 -5.75 -2.66
N TYR A 45 -25.73 -4.93 -2.80
CA TYR A 45 -25.62 -3.73 -1.96
C TYR A 45 -26.69 -2.69 -2.26
N LYS A 46 -27.12 -2.55 -3.50
CA LYS A 46 -28.30 -1.71 -3.87
C LYS A 46 -29.57 -2.23 -3.21
N LEU A 47 -29.79 -3.56 -3.19
CA LEU A 47 -30.90 -4.18 -2.47
C LEU A 47 -30.87 -3.83 -0.98
N LEU A 48 -29.72 -4.00 -0.32
CA LEU A 48 -29.58 -3.68 1.11
C LEU A 48 -29.79 -2.19 1.38
N ALA A 49 -29.25 -1.30 0.56
CA ALA A 49 -29.41 0.14 0.72
C ALA A 49 -30.86 0.61 0.51
N ASN A 50 -31.60 -0.04 -0.38
CA ASN A 50 -33.02 0.25 -0.59
C ASN A 50 -33.92 -0.23 0.55
N ASP A 51 -33.61 -1.39 1.13
CA ASP A 51 -34.45 -2.01 2.14
C ASP A 51 -34.12 -1.52 3.58
N PHE A 52 -32.87 -1.08 3.81
CA PHE A 52 -32.39 -0.71 5.15
C PHE A 52 -31.86 0.74 5.21
N PRO A 53 -32.53 1.65 5.90
CA PRO A 53 -32.10 3.05 5.98
C PRO A 53 -30.80 3.24 6.78
N THR A 54 -30.26 2.18 7.38
CA THR A 54 -28.95 2.16 8.04
C THR A 54 -27.80 1.97 7.07
N ILE A 55 -28.09 1.66 5.80
CA ILE A 55 -27.12 1.48 4.73
C ILE A 55 -27.28 2.59 3.69
N ASN A 56 -26.17 3.19 3.29
CA ASN A 56 -26.11 4.14 2.18
C ASN A 56 -25.05 3.68 1.18
N MET A 57 -25.36 3.76 -0.09
CA MET A 57 -24.44 3.43 -1.18
C MET A 57 -24.24 4.64 -2.09
N GLN A 58 -22.98 4.95 -2.41
CA GLN A 58 -22.60 6.10 -3.24
C GLN A 58 -21.63 5.66 -4.33
N GLU A 59 -21.82 6.21 -5.53
CA GLU A 59 -20.82 6.19 -6.60
C GLU A 59 -19.83 7.32 -6.34
N MET A 60 -18.51 7.02 -6.39
CA MET A 60 -17.48 7.96 -6.00
C MET A 60 -16.71 8.50 -7.21
N GLY A 61 -15.97 7.75 -7.89
CA GLY A 61 -15.22 8.16 -9.06
C GLY A 61 -15.10 7.00 -10.04
N LEU A 62 -14.62 7.26 -11.23
CA LEU A 62 -14.42 6.23 -12.23
C LEU A 62 -13.18 5.39 -11.92
N THR A 63 -13.21 4.13 -12.32
CA THR A 63 -12.06 3.24 -12.39
C THR A 63 -11.52 3.15 -13.82
N ASP A 64 -10.39 2.48 -14.02
CA ASP A 64 -9.82 2.26 -15.36
C ASP A 64 -10.69 1.36 -16.25
N SER A 65 -11.66 0.63 -15.67
CA SER A 65 -12.66 -0.12 -16.45
C SER A 65 -13.79 0.75 -17.00
N GLY A 66 -13.87 2.02 -16.59
CA GLY A 66 -14.98 2.91 -16.92
C GLY A 66 -16.15 2.84 -15.94
N GLU A 67 -16.20 1.80 -15.10
CA GLU A 67 -17.22 1.63 -14.06
C GLU A 67 -16.91 2.50 -12.84
N PRO A 68 -17.94 3.02 -12.13
CA PRO A 68 -17.74 3.81 -10.93
C PRO A 68 -17.29 2.95 -9.73
N LEU A 69 -16.37 3.46 -8.94
CA LEU A 69 -16.02 2.89 -7.65
C LEU A 69 -17.14 3.20 -6.64
N HIS A 70 -17.59 2.19 -5.91
CA HIS A 70 -18.68 2.34 -4.96
C HIS A 70 -18.16 2.41 -3.52
N MET A 71 -18.82 3.23 -2.72
CA MET A 71 -18.65 3.31 -1.28
C MET A 71 -19.98 2.94 -0.62
N VAL A 72 -19.98 1.92 0.23
CA VAL A 72 -21.14 1.49 1.01
C VAL A 72 -20.90 1.78 2.48
N VAL A 73 -21.82 2.46 3.12
CA VAL A 73 -21.72 2.90 4.50
C VAL A 73 -22.81 2.24 5.34
N PHE A 74 -22.43 1.62 6.46
CA PHE A 74 -23.37 1.20 7.51
C PHE A 74 -23.24 2.14 8.72
N ASN A 75 -24.34 2.77 9.10
CA ASN A 75 -24.46 3.54 10.34
C ASN A 75 -25.85 3.34 10.97
N PRO A 76 -25.95 2.76 12.17
CA PRO A 76 -27.26 2.55 12.83
C PRO A 76 -28.02 3.84 13.11
N GLU A 77 -27.33 5.00 13.21
CA GLU A 77 -27.96 6.31 13.40
C GLU A 77 -28.41 6.98 12.10
N LYS A 78 -28.20 6.34 10.93
CA LYS A 78 -28.62 6.85 9.60
C LYS A 78 -28.00 8.21 9.24
N GLN A 79 -26.88 8.57 9.87
CA GLN A 79 -26.09 9.76 9.53
C GLN A 79 -24.97 9.37 8.58
N PHE A 80 -24.86 10.06 7.42
CA PHE A 80 -23.88 9.76 6.39
C PHE A 80 -22.99 10.96 6.01
N ASN A 81 -23.09 12.05 6.77
CA ASN A 81 -22.18 13.18 6.65
C ASN A 81 -20.92 12.93 7.49
N PHE A 82 -19.81 12.67 6.84
CA PHE A 82 -18.54 12.36 7.51
C PHE A 82 -17.98 13.53 8.32
N GLY A 83 -18.28 14.78 7.97
CA GLY A 83 -17.92 15.93 8.79
C GLY A 83 -18.57 15.91 10.19
N GLU A 84 -19.78 15.32 10.32
CA GLU A 84 -20.43 15.11 11.61
C GLU A 84 -20.00 13.81 12.27
N ILE A 85 -19.90 12.72 11.51
CA ILE A 85 -19.49 11.40 12.03
C ILE A 85 -18.13 11.48 12.72
N GLN A 86 -17.15 12.12 12.09
CA GLN A 86 -15.78 12.20 12.59
C GLN A 86 -15.64 12.93 13.92
N LYS A 87 -16.61 13.76 14.31
CA LYS A 87 -16.58 14.48 15.60
C LYS A 87 -16.67 13.52 16.79
N ASN A 88 -17.47 12.46 16.67
CA ASN A 88 -17.85 11.63 17.81
C ASN A 88 -17.73 10.12 17.59
N LYS A 89 -17.43 9.67 16.38
CA LYS A 89 -17.33 8.25 16.03
C LYS A 89 -16.00 7.91 15.38
N ALA A 90 -15.57 6.67 15.53
CA ALA A 90 -14.52 6.10 14.68
C ALA A 90 -15.09 5.70 13.32
N VAL A 91 -14.23 5.63 12.32
CA VAL A 91 -14.55 5.18 10.98
C VAL A 91 -13.61 4.02 10.60
N ILE A 92 -14.21 2.89 10.22
CA ILE A 92 -13.47 1.76 9.63
C ILE A 92 -13.72 1.75 8.13
N LEU A 93 -12.65 1.65 7.35
CA LEU A 93 -12.71 1.39 5.91
C LEU A 93 -12.33 -0.07 5.64
N ILE A 94 -13.22 -0.82 5.03
CA ILE A 94 -13.00 -2.18 4.54
C ILE A 94 -12.82 -2.10 3.02
N ASN A 95 -11.69 -2.56 2.52
CA ASN A 95 -11.38 -2.65 1.09
C ASN A 95 -11.40 -4.10 0.64
N ASN A 96 -12.08 -4.41 -0.45
CA ASN A 96 -12.20 -5.75 -0.95
C ASN A 96 -11.79 -5.85 -2.42
N GLY A 97 -11.19 -6.98 -2.77
CA GLY A 97 -10.93 -7.33 -4.15
C GLY A 97 -9.93 -6.40 -4.86
N ILE A 98 -8.92 -5.90 -4.16
CA ILE A 98 -7.77 -5.25 -4.80
C ILE A 98 -7.10 -6.22 -5.78
N HIS A 99 -7.02 -7.48 -5.39
CA HIS A 99 -6.83 -8.60 -6.30
C HIS A 99 -8.16 -9.32 -6.46
N ALA A 100 -8.84 -9.11 -7.56
CA ALA A 100 -10.19 -9.62 -7.76
C ALA A 100 -10.29 -11.16 -7.83
N GLY A 101 -9.14 -11.86 -7.95
CA GLY A 101 -9.04 -13.30 -7.77
C GLY A 101 -9.07 -13.78 -6.33
N GLU A 102 -9.17 -12.87 -5.36
CA GLU A 102 -9.20 -13.08 -3.91
C GLU A 102 -10.53 -12.58 -3.33
N PRO A 103 -11.67 -13.23 -3.66
CA PRO A 103 -13.00 -12.68 -3.37
C PRO A 103 -13.49 -12.89 -1.94
N ASP A 104 -12.67 -13.43 -1.05
CA ASP A 104 -13.04 -13.78 0.33
C ASP A 104 -13.66 -12.58 1.08
N GLY A 105 -13.04 -11.40 0.96
CA GLY A 105 -13.54 -10.17 1.55
C GLY A 105 -14.84 -9.67 0.91
N ILE A 106 -15.04 -9.89 -0.39
CA ILE A 106 -16.27 -9.50 -1.09
C ILE A 106 -17.47 -10.21 -0.48
N ASP A 107 -17.42 -11.54 -0.44
CA ASP A 107 -18.52 -12.35 0.07
C ASP A 107 -18.70 -12.20 1.59
N ALA A 108 -17.59 -12.13 2.36
CA ALA A 108 -17.64 -11.90 3.81
C ALA A 108 -18.25 -10.53 4.15
N SER A 109 -17.95 -9.48 3.40
CA SER A 109 -18.50 -8.14 3.62
C SER A 109 -19.99 -8.07 3.28
N MET A 110 -20.44 -8.76 2.22
CA MET A 110 -21.86 -8.86 1.89
C MET A 110 -22.65 -9.48 3.05
N GLN A 111 -22.15 -10.57 3.64
CA GLN A 111 -22.75 -11.21 4.82
C GLN A 111 -22.73 -10.28 6.03
N LEU A 112 -21.61 -9.60 6.28
CA LEU A 112 -21.44 -8.68 7.42
C LEU A 112 -22.45 -7.52 7.37
N PHE A 113 -22.58 -6.86 6.23
CA PHE A 113 -23.53 -5.75 6.07
C PHE A 113 -24.99 -6.19 6.20
N ARG A 114 -25.34 -7.36 5.64
CA ARG A 114 -26.64 -7.99 5.83
C ARG A 114 -26.94 -8.27 7.30
N ASP A 115 -26.02 -8.92 7.99
CA ASP A 115 -26.24 -9.35 9.36
C ASP A 115 -26.33 -8.17 10.32
N LEU A 116 -25.59 -7.09 10.06
CA LEU A 116 -25.74 -5.81 10.75
C LEU A 116 -27.11 -5.17 10.47
N ALA A 117 -27.55 -5.13 9.20
CA ALA A 117 -28.82 -4.51 8.82
C ALA A 117 -30.03 -5.26 9.36
N LEU A 118 -29.96 -6.59 9.40
CA LEU A 118 -31.01 -7.46 9.94
C LEU A 118 -30.98 -7.55 11.48
N GLY A 119 -29.97 -6.97 12.15
CA GLY A 119 -29.79 -7.10 13.59
C GLY A 119 -29.43 -8.52 14.07
N LYS A 120 -28.92 -9.38 13.18
CA LYS A 120 -28.42 -10.71 13.54
C LYS A 120 -27.15 -10.64 14.40
N ILE A 121 -26.39 -9.59 14.24
CA ILE A 121 -25.24 -9.24 15.08
C ILE A 121 -25.42 -7.84 15.64
N LYS A 122 -24.79 -7.58 16.78
CA LYS A 122 -24.86 -6.28 17.44
C LYS A 122 -24.23 -5.20 16.57
N ALA A 123 -24.98 -4.16 16.27
CA ALA A 123 -24.48 -2.99 15.56
C ALA A 123 -23.51 -2.17 16.45
N PRO A 124 -22.39 -1.67 15.90
CA PRO A 124 -21.50 -0.78 16.63
C PRO A 124 -22.21 0.55 16.97
N LYS A 125 -21.95 1.08 18.15
CA LYS A 125 -22.55 2.34 18.62
C LYS A 125 -21.69 3.55 18.28
N ASN A 126 -20.37 3.37 18.35
CA ASN A 126 -19.38 4.43 18.27
C ASN A 126 -18.53 4.37 16.99
N THR A 127 -18.88 3.45 16.10
CA THR A 127 -18.10 3.20 14.87
C THR A 127 -19.02 3.14 13.67
N VAL A 128 -18.62 3.83 12.60
CA VAL A 128 -19.26 3.74 11.28
C VAL A 128 -18.41 2.84 10.41
N ILE A 129 -19.05 1.93 9.69
CA ILE A 129 -18.39 0.98 8.79
C ILE A 129 -18.57 1.46 7.37
N VAL A 130 -17.46 1.62 6.66
CA VAL A 130 -17.41 1.94 5.24
C VAL A 130 -16.79 0.76 4.50
N CYS A 131 -17.36 0.38 3.38
CA CYS A 131 -16.86 -0.71 2.54
C CYS A 131 -16.70 -0.22 1.10
N ILE A 132 -15.58 -0.55 0.49
CA ILE A 132 -15.42 -0.58 -0.96
C ILE A 132 -15.70 -2.03 -1.38
N PRO A 133 -16.86 -2.32 -2.00
CA PRO A 133 -17.28 -3.70 -2.30
C PRO A 133 -16.32 -4.46 -3.19
N VAL A 134 -15.84 -3.80 -4.25
CA VAL A 134 -14.87 -4.34 -5.22
C VAL A 134 -13.99 -3.18 -5.71
N TYR A 135 -12.74 -3.18 -5.31
CA TYR A 135 -11.80 -2.12 -5.69
C TYR A 135 -11.28 -2.29 -7.12
N ASN A 136 -10.86 -3.51 -7.49
CA ASN A 136 -10.40 -3.85 -8.84
C ASN A 136 -11.56 -4.33 -9.70
N ILE A 137 -12.37 -3.40 -10.18
CA ILE A 137 -13.55 -3.73 -11.00
C ILE A 137 -13.12 -4.38 -12.32
N GLY A 138 -12.09 -3.85 -13.00
CA GLY A 138 -11.60 -4.42 -14.25
C GLY A 138 -11.13 -5.88 -14.10
N GLY A 139 -10.44 -6.19 -13.03
CA GLY A 139 -10.08 -7.56 -12.69
C GLY A 139 -11.28 -8.43 -12.32
N ALA A 140 -12.29 -7.86 -11.64
CA ALA A 140 -13.51 -8.56 -11.26
C ALA A 140 -14.41 -8.87 -12.47
N LEU A 141 -14.35 -8.07 -13.52
CA LEU A 141 -15.04 -8.33 -14.79
C LEU A 141 -14.32 -9.39 -15.64
N ASN A 142 -13.00 -9.56 -15.45
CA ASN A 142 -12.20 -10.58 -16.12
C ASN A 142 -12.20 -11.91 -15.34
N ARG A 143 -13.36 -12.55 -15.26
CA ARG A 143 -13.56 -13.79 -14.49
C ARG A 143 -13.05 -15.02 -15.23
N ASN A 144 -12.42 -15.91 -14.47
CA ASN A 144 -11.93 -17.19 -14.97
C ASN A 144 -11.74 -18.19 -13.82
N SER A 145 -11.35 -19.43 -14.14
CA SER A 145 -11.05 -20.50 -13.18
C SER A 145 -9.58 -20.92 -13.18
N THR A 146 -8.69 -20.21 -13.88
CA THR A 146 -7.34 -20.70 -14.19
C THR A 146 -6.21 -19.76 -13.78
N SER A 147 -6.47 -18.46 -13.60
CA SER A 147 -5.42 -17.47 -13.31
C SER A 147 -4.75 -17.63 -11.92
N ARG A 148 -5.35 -18.42 -11.02
CA ARG A 148 -4.80 -18.73 -9.69
C ARG A 148 -4.66 -20.26 -9.54
N ALA A 149 -3.67 -20.80 -10.19
CA ALA A 149 -3.46 -22.25 -10.36
C ALA A 149 -3.45 -23.06 -9.04
N ASN A 150 -3.06 -22.45 -7.93
CA ASN A 150 -2.91 -23.15 -6.64
C ASN A 150 -4.04 -22.86 -5.65
N GLN A 151 -5.00 -21.98 -6.00
CA GLN A 151 -6.05 -21.56 -5.07
C GLN A 151 -7.18 -22.58 -5.00
N ASN A 152 -7.54 -23.00 -3.79
CA ASN A 152 -8.64 -23.91 -3.53
C ASN A 152 -9.99 -23.16 -3.48
N GLY A 153 -10.59 -22.97 -4.66
CA GLY A 153 -11.85 -22.23 -4.81
C GLY A 153 -11.73 -20.70 -4.68
N PRO A 154 -12.81 -20.00 -4.96
CA PRO A 154 -14.05 -20.49 -5.53
C PRO A 154 -13.90 -21.03 -6.96
N GLU A 155 -15.00 -21.56 -7.56
CA GLU A 155 -14.98 -22.14 -8.90
C GLU A 155 -14.59 -21.11 -9.98
N ILE A 156 -15.09 -19.87 -9.85
CA ILE A 156 -14.81 -18.77 -10.76
C ILE A 156 -14.48 -17.53 -9.92
N TYR A 157 -13.43 -16.84 -10.30
CA TYR A 157 -12.91 -15.66 -9.61
C TYR A 157 -12.36 -14.64 -10.63
N GLY A 158 -12.05 -13.44 -10.18
CA GLY A 158 -11.48 -12.38 -11.01
C GLY A 158 -9.98 -12.54 -11.28
N PHE A 159 -9.40 -11.53 -11.92
CA PHE A 159 -7.98 -11.45 -12.25
C PHE A 159 -7.25 -10.43 -11.36
N ARG A 160 -5.93 -10.62 -11.16
CA ARG A 160 -5.12 -9.76 -10.30
C ARG A 160 -4.97 -8.34 -10.85
N GLY A 161 -4.58 -8.22 -12.12
CA GLY A 161 -4.41 -6.94 -12.80
C GLY A 161 -5.74 -6.21 -13.00
N ASN A 162 -5.71 -4.88 -12.99
CA ASN A 162 -6.88 -4.07 -13.33
C ASN A 162 -7.11 -4.03 -14.85
N ALA A 163 -8.04 -3.21 -15.34
CA ALA A 163 -8.35 -3.08 -16.77
C ALA A 163 -7.15 -2.62 -17.63
N ARG A 164 -6.13 -2.02 -17.02
CA ARG A 164 -4.86 -1.63 -17.65
C ARG A 164 -3.69 -2.53 -17.26
N ASN A 165 -3.96 -3.65 -16.60
CA ASN A 165 -2.98 -4.63 -16.10
C ASN A 165 -2.04 -4.10 -15.00
N PHE A 166 -2.45 -3.11 -14.22
CA PHE A 166 -1.75 -2.70 -13.00
C PHE A 166 -2.12 -3.58 -11.81
N ASP A 167 -1.14 -3.89 -10.96
CA ASP A 167 -1.39 -4.34 -9.60
C ASP A 167 -1.72 -3.13 -8.72
N LEU A 168 -3.01 -2.99 -8.38
CA LEU A 168 -3.48 -1.84 -7.59
C LEU A 168 -2.85 -1.77 -6.19
N ASN A 169 -2.35 -2.90 -5.65
CA ASN A 169 -1.59 -2.90 -4.40
C ASN A 169 -0.11 -2.48 -4.58
N ARG A 170 0.21 -1.79 -5.66
CA ARG A 170 1.48 -1.13 -5.94
C ARG A 170 1.28 0.33 -6.37
N ASP A 171 0.03 0.81 -6.39
CA ASP A 171 -0.32 2.10 -7.00
C ASP A 171 -0.65 3.21 -6.01
N PHE A 172 -0.76 2.92 -4.70
CA PHE A 172 -1.29 3.88 -3.73
C PHE A 172 -0.53 5.21 -3.68
N ILE A 173 0.80 5.18 -3.66
CA ILE A 173 1.59 6.42 -3.54
C ILE A 173 1.70 7.17 -4.87
N LYS A 174 1.82 6.46 -6.00
CA LYS A 174 2.02 7.06 -7.32
C LYS A 174 0.70 7.44 -8.02
N SER A 175 -0.41 6.78 -7.67
CA SER A 175 -1.78 7.09 -8.13
C SER A 175 -1.93 7.24 -9.64
N ASP A 176 -1.35 6.30 -10.41
CA ASP A 176 -1.42 6.30 -11.89
C ASP A 176 -2.79 5.91 -12.43
N THR A 177 -3.51 5.09 -11.66
CA THR A 177 -4.81 4.55 -12.06
C THR A 177 -5.96 5.43 -11.59
N ARG A 178 -7.07 5.40 -12.33
CA ARG A 178 -8.31 6.01 -11.86
C ARG A 178 -8.85 5.33 -10.61
N ASN A 179 -8.61 4.01 -10.47
CA ASN A 179 -8.97 3.28 -9.27
C ASN A 179 -8.38 3.94 -8.02
N THR A 180 -7.06 4.19 -8.02
CA THR A 180 -6.38 4.77 -6.88
C THR A 180 -6.81 6.22 -6.63
N LYS A 181 -7.04 7.02 -7.67
CA LYS A 181 -7.56 8.38 -7.52
C LYS A 181 -8.94 8.37 -6.84
N SER A 182 -9.84 7.50 -7.27
CA SER A 182 -11.16 7.35 -6.63
C SER A 182 -11.08 6.79 -5.20
N PHE A 183 -10.11 5.91 -4.92
CA PHE A 183 -9.83 5.44 -3.56
C PHE A 183 -9.35 6.58 -2.66
N VAL A 184 -8.42 7.40 -3.14
CA VAL A 184 -7.87 8.56 -2.42
C VAL A 184 -9.00 9.55 -2.05
N ASP A 185 -9.92 9.81 -2.96
CA ASP A 185 -11.09 10.66 -2.70
C ASP A 185 -11.98 10.06 -1.59
N ILE A 186 -12.26 8.76 -1.64
CA ILE A 186 -13.00 8.06 -0.57
C ILE A 186 -12.25 8.18 0.75
N PHE A 187 -10.96 7.81 0.76
CA PHE A 187 -10.13 7.73 1.95
C PHE A 187 -10.06 9.07 2.70
N HIS A 188 -9.82 10.16 1.97
CA HIS A 188 -9.76 11.50 2.57
C HIS A 188 -11.14 12.03 2.98
N LYS A 189 -12.18 11.74 2.21
CA LYS A 189 -13.56 12.09 2.57
C LYS A 189 -13.99 11.49 3.91
N ILE A 190 -13.67 10.21 4.13
CA ILE A 190 -14.09 9.50 5.35
C ILE A 190 -13.09 9.64 6.49
N ASN A 191 -11.83 9.98 6.23
CA ASN A 191 -10.73 10.08 7.21
C ASN A 191 -10.70 8.87 8.16
N ALA A 192 -10.56 7.67 7.59
CA ALA A 192 -10.64 6.41 8.31
C ALA A 192 -9.67 6.34 9.50
N ASP A 193 -10.14 5.83 10.64
CA ASP A 193 -9.34 5.57 11.83
C ASP A 193 -8.66 4.20 11.72
N VAL A 194 -9.37 3.24 11.15
CA VAL A 194 -8.90 1.87 10.93
C VAL A 194 -9.17 1.48 9.47
N PHE A 195 -8.24 0.76 8.88
CA PHE A 195 -8.32 0.26 7.51
C PHE A 195 -8.13 -1.26 7.50
N ILE A 196 -8.96 -1.97 6.77
CA ILE A 196 -8.87 -3.43 6.56
C ILE A 196 -8.82 -3.69 5.07
N ASP A 197 -7.78 -4.35 4.59
CA ASP A 197 -7.64 -4.81 3.21
C ASP A 197 -7.69 -6.34 3.17
N ASN A 198 -8.65 -6.91 2.45
CA ASN A 198 -8.89 -8.35 2.43
C ASN A 198 -8.22 -9.03 1.25
N HIS A 199 -7.39 -10.04 1.54
CA HIS A 199 -6.53 -10.77 0.62
C HIS A 199 -6.56 -12.29 0.81
N VAL A 200 -5.83 -12.98 -0.09
CA VAL A 200 -5.52 -14.41 -0.01
C VAL A 200 -4.04 -14.64 -0.24
N SER A 201 -3.35 -15.16 0.76
CA SER A 201 -1.91 -15.42 0.72
C SER A 201 -1.57 -16.64 -0.14
N ASN A 202 -0.34 -16.66 -0.63
CA ASN A 202 0.32 -17.81 -1.22
C ASN A 202 1.57 -18.19 -0.39
N GLY A 203 2.37 -19.15 -0.87
CA GLY A 203 3.66 -19.50 -0.27
C GLY A 203 3.62 -20.78 0.54
N SER A 204 4.26 -20.76 1.72
CA SER A 204 4.42 -21.94 2.60
C SER A 204 3.08 -22.52 3.05
N ASP A 205 3.02 -23.85 3.23
CA ASP A 205 1.85 -24.48 3.84
C ASP A 205 1.99 -24.56 5.37
N TYR A 206 0.87 -24.30 6.06
CA TYR A 206 0.77 -24.28 7.52
C TYR A 206 -0.66 -24.59 7.98
N GLN A 207 -0.85 -24.75 9.30
CA GLN A 207 -2.15 -25.21 9.84
C GLN A 207 -3.20 -24.08 9.89
N TYR A 208 -2.80 -22.82 9.93
CA TYR A 208 -3.71 -21.68 10.03
C TYR A 208 -4.54 -21.48 8.76
N LYS A 209 -5.79 -21.02 8.92
CA LYS A 209 -6.66 -20.57 7.81
C LYS A 209 -6.49 -19.10 7.52
N LEU A 210 -6.02 -18.34 8.50
CA LEU A 210 -5.95 -16.90 8.53
C LEU A 210 -4.58 -16.44 8.98
N THR A 211 -3.99 -15.53 8.23
CA THR A 211 -2.84 -14.75 8.65
C THR A 211 -3.14 -13.25 8.53
N TYR A 212 -2.31 -12.41 9.12
CA TYR A 212 -2.48 -10.96 9.04
C TYR A 212 -1.15 -10.24 8.88
N ILE A 213 -1.20 -9.09 8.18
CA ILE A 213 -0.19 -8.06 8.26
C ILE A 213 -0.84 -6.88 8.99
N MET A 214 -0.20 -6.34 10.01
CA MET A 214 -0.57 -5.04 10.57
C MET A 214 0.39 -3.98 10.04
N THR A 215 -0.08 -2.74 9.93
CA THR A 215 0.83 -1.62 9.67
C THR A 215 2.08 -1.76 10.54
N GLN A 216 3.26 -1.62 9.96
CA GLN A 216 4.51 -1.79 10.69
C GLN A 216 4.57 -0.74 11.82
N HIS A 217 4.60 -1.20 13.06
CA HIS A 217 4.34 -0.38 14.24
C HIS A 217 5.44 0.68 14.49
N ASN A 218 6.70 0.37 14.22
CA ASN A 218 7.78 1.36 14.37
C ASN A 218 7.62 2.50 13.35
N LYS A 219 7.20 2.20 12.10
CA LYS A 219 6.92 3.20 11.07
C LYS A 219 5.64 4.00 11.35
N LEU A 220 4.62 3.36 11.90
CA LEU A 220 3.36 4.05 12.23
C LEU A 220 3.60 5.20 13.21
N GLY A 221 4.57 5.05 14.10
CA GLY A 221 4.98 6.03 15.10
C GLY A 221 4.77 5.51 16.52
N THR A 222 5.59 5.96 17.45
CA THR A 222 5.73 5.37 18.78
C THR A 222 4.39 5.23 19.52
N VAL A 223 3.57 6.27 19.54
CA VAL A 223 2.33 6.29 20.33
C VAL A 223 1.26 5.36 19.75
N LEU A 224 0.99 5.49 18.47
CA LEU A 224 -0.05 4.72 17.79
C LEU A 224 0.43 3.31 17.45
N GLY A 225 1.70 3.18 17.09
CA GLY A 225 2.33 1.89 16.80
C GLY A 225 2.44 1.00 18.03
N ASP A 226 2.84 1.55 19.18
CA ASP A 226 2.87 0.82 20.46
C ASP A 226 1.48 0.33 20.86
N PHE A 227 0.46 1.17 20.71
CA PHE A 227 -0.93 0.76 20.96
C PHE A 227 -1.37 -0.38 20.05
N LEU A 228 -1.09 -0.27 18.75
CA LEU A 228 -1.40 -1.33 17.78
C LEU A 228 -0.72 -2.65 18.16
N ASN A 229 0.60 -2.62 18.41
CA ASN A 229 1.41 -3.81 18.66
C ASN A 229 1.13 -4.46 20.02
N THR A 230 0.87 -3.66 21.07
CA THR A 230 0.77 -4.18 22.46
C THR A 230 -0.65 -4.30 22.99
N LYS A 231 -1.64 -3.68 22.35
CA LYS A 231 -3.03 -3.67 22.82
C LYS A 231 -4.01 -4.16 21.75
N MET A 232 -4.11 -3.47 20.62
CA MET A 232 -5.16 -3.73 19.62
C MET A 232 -5.00 -5.11 18.99
N MET A 233 -3.85 -5.42 18.41
CA MET A 233 -3.63 -6.70 17.73
C MET A 233 -3.71 -7.90 18.68
N PRO A 234 -3.09 -7.90 19.86
CA PRO A 234 -3.25 -8.98 20.82
C PRO A 234 -4.70 -9.23 21.25
N SER A 235 -5.51 -8.15 21.40
CA SER A 235 -6.92 -8.27 21.75
C SER A 235 -7.75 -8.89 20.63
N ILE A 236 -7.51 -8.49 19.36
CA ILE A 236 -8.17 -9.10 18.19
C ILE A 236 -7.82 -10.59 18.10
N VAL A 237 -6.54 -10.94 18.26
CA VAL A 237 -6.10 -12.36 18.26
C VAL A 237 -6.78 -13.15 19.37
N ALA A 238 -6.85 -12.59 20.58
CA ALA A 238 -7.51 -13.25 21.72
C ALA A 238 -9.02 -13.47 21.48
N ASP A 239 -9.71 -12.52 20.84
CA ASP A 239 -11.11 -12.67 20.48
C ASP A 239 -11.32 -13.75 19.41
N LEU A 240 -10.47 -13.79 18.38
CA LEU A 240 -10.48 -14.86 17.38
C LEU A 240 -10.22 -16.25 17.99
N GLN A 241 -9.31 -16.34 18.95
CA GLN A 241 -9.04 -17.59 19.68
C GLN A 241 -10.26 -18.08 20.46
N LYS A 242 -11.03 -17.20 21.12
CA LYS A 242 -12.31 -17.56 21.77
C LYS A 242 -13.31 -18.14 20.78
N LYS A 243 -13.27 -17.70 19.53
CA LYS A 243 -14.07 -18.21 18.41
C LYS A 243 -13.48 -19.48 17.76
N LYS A 244 -12.40 -20.04 18.33
CA LYS A 244 -11.64 -21.18 17.81
C LYS A 244 -11.03 -20.93 16.43
N ILE A 245 -10.68 -19.66 16.15
CA ILE A 245 -9.95 -19.24 14.95
C ILE A 245 -8.52 -18.94 15.37
N GLU A 246 -7.61 -19.83 14.98
CA GLU A 246 -6.19 -19.61 15.17
C GLU A 246 -5.65 -18.77 14.03
N THR A 247 -4.79 -17.82 14.36
CA THR A 247 -4.17 -16.92 13.39
C THR A 247 -2.69 -16.70 13.71
N THR A 248 -1.93 -16.28 12.72
CA THR A 248 -0.50 -16.00 12.81
C THR A 248 -0.19 -14.72 12.01
N PRO A 249 0.88 -13.99 12.31
CA PRO A 249 1.42 -13.02 11.38
C PRO A 249 1.66 -13.64 10.01
N TYR A 250 1.56 -12.85 8.95
CA TYR A 250 1.81 -13.30 7.58
C TYR A 250 3.16 -14.02 7.47
N VAL A 251 3.12 -15.24 6.93
CA VAL A 251 4.30 -16.10 6.85
C VAL A 251 5.13 -15.72 5.63
N ASN A 252 6.02 -14.76 5.82
CA ASN A 252 6.90 -14.25 4.77
C ASN A 252 8.09 -15.20 4.52
N ALA A 253 7.78 -16.43 4.07
CA ALA A 253 8.75 -17.47 3.75
C ALA A 253 8.34 -18.18 2.44
N PHE A 254 8.87 -17.74 1.30
CA PHE A 254 8.42 -18.21 -0.02
C PHE A 254 9.26 -19.33 -0.62
N GLN A 255 10.56 -19.34 -0.41
CA GLN A 255 11.49 -20.35 -0.96
C GLN A 255 12.20 -21.15 0.13
N ASP A 256 11.88 -20.88 1.36
CA ASP A 256 12.38 -21.57 2.54
C ASP A 256 11.22 -22.00 3.43
N THR A 257 11.53 -22.77 4.47
CA THR A 257 10.54 -23.33 5.37
C THR A 257 10.32 -22.41 6.58
N PRO A 258 9.08 -22.16 7.01
CA PRO A 258 8.80 -21.21 8.09
C PRO A 258 9.33 -21.67 9.46
N ASP A 259 9.73 -22.94 9.59
CA ASP A 259 10.28 -23.50 10.82
C ASP A 259 11.68 -22.94 11.19
N LYS A 260 12.35 -22.27 10.25
CA LYS A 260 13.58 -21.51 10.48
C LYS A 260 13.33 -20.10 11.02
N GLY A 261 12.07 -19.67 11.05
CA GLY A 261 11.67 -18.31 11.40
C GLY A 261 11.33 -17.45 10.20
N PHE A 262 10.67 -16.33 10.44
CA PHE A 262 10.33 -15.34 9.42
C PHE A 262 10.24 -13.93 10.02
N ALA A 263 10.14 -12.94 9.15
CA ALA A 263 9.99 -11.54 9.54
C ALA A 263 8.60 -11.01 9.19
N GLN A 264 8.14 -9.99 9.91
CA GLN A 264 6.97 -9.23 9.50
C GLN A 264 7.21 -8.64 8.12
N PHE A 265 6.24 -8.76 7.23
CA PHE A 265 6.28 -8.07 5.95
C PHE A 265 6.13 -6.57 6.17
N PHE A 266 7.03 -5.80 5.57
CA PHE A 266 7.02 -4.34 5.65
C PHE A 266 6.33 -3.77 4.41
N GLU A 267 5.17 -3.18 4.60
CA GLU A 267 4.49 -2.45 3.52
C GLU A 267 5.03 -1.03 3.41
N SER A 268 5.73 -0.75 2.31
CA SER A 268 6.12 0.61 1.95
C SER A 268 4.92 1.40 1.41
N PRO A 269 5.03 2.73 1.17
CA PRO A 269 3.89 3.54 0.74
C PRO A 269 3.19 3.16 -0.57
N ARG A 270 3.81 2.33 -1.42
CA ARG A 270 3.14 1.78 -2.62
C ARG A 270 2.01 0.81 -2.28
N TYR A 271 2.05 0.21 -1.10
CA TYR A 271 1.05 -0.74 -0.60
C TYR A 271 -0.05 -0.03 0.20
N ALA A 272 -1.18 -0.70 0.34
CA ALA A 272 -2.37 -0.16 0.99
C ALA A 272 -2.13 0.34 2.43
N THR A 273 -1.60 -0.52 3.33
CA THR A 273 -1.38 -0.10 4.73
C THR A 273 -0.17 0.81 4.89
N GLY A 274 0.83 0.69 4.00
CA GLY A 274 1.96 1.61 3.92
C GLY A 274 1.51 3.03 3.61
N TYR A 275 0.61 3.20 2.63
CA TYR A 275 0.02 4.48 2.27
C TYR A 275 -0.87 5.05 3.39
N THR A 276 -1.84 4.25 3.90
CA THR A 276 -2.79 4.74 4.90
C THR A 276 -2.10 5.12 6.21
N SER A 277 -0.96 4.51 6.52
CA SER A 277 -0.12 4.87 7.68
C SER A 277 0.45 6.28 7.62
N LEU A 278 0.62 6.84 6.42
CA LEU A 278 1.10 8.22 6.23
C LEU A 278 0.09 9.25 6.76
N PHE A 279 -1.16 8.85 6.91
CA PHE A 279 -2.26 9.65 7.47
C PHE A 279 -2.69 9.16 8.88
N ASN A 280 -1.80 8.41 9.56
CA ASN A 280 -2.03 7.88 10.90
C ASN A 280 -3.24 6.96 11.02
N THR A 281 -3.60 6.24 9.96
CA THR A 281 -4.64 5.21 9.96
C THR A 281 -4.02 3.88 10.36
N ILE A 282 -4.63 3.19 11.32
CA ILE A 282 -4.22 1.83 11.69
C ILE A 282 -4.68 0.88 10.59
N GLY A 283 -3.77 0.14 9.99
CA GLY A 283 -4.06 -0.74 8.86
C GLY A 283 -3.85 -2.22 9.17
N PHE A 284 -4.72 -3.05 8.60
CA PHE A 284 -4.61 -4.51 8.61
C PHE A 284 -4.78 -5.05 7.19
N VAL A 285 -3.92 -5.99 6.80
CA VAL A 285 -4.13 -6.86 5.66
C VAL A 285 -4.55 -8.22 6.20
N VAL A 286 -5.72 -8.68 5.80
CA VAL A 286 -6.27 -9.98 6.18
C VAL A 286 -5.91 -10.96 5.09
N GLU A 287 -5.07 -11.94 5.39
CA GLU A 287 -4.52 -12.88 4.43
C GLU A 287 -5.01 -14.30 4.75
N THR A 288 -6.05 -14.76 4.07
CA THR A 288 -6.47 -16.15 4.18
C THR A 288 -5.57 -17.05 3.33
N HIS A 289 -5.41 -18.30 3.70
CA HIS A 289 -4.47 -19.19 3.00
C HIS A 289 -5.11 -19.86 1.78
N MET A 290 -4.51 -19.69 0.60
CA MET A 290 -5.05 -20.17 -0.69
C MET A 290 -5.36 -21.68 -0.74
N LEU A 291 -4.64 -22.52 0.01
CA LEU A 291 -4.86 -23.98 0.04
C LEU A 291 -6.06 -24.40 0.88
N LYS A 292 -6.63 -23.51 1.69
CA LYS A 292 -7.81 -23.78 2.51
C LYS A 292 -9.09 -23.62 1.69
N LYS A 293 -10.15 -24.34 2.07
CA LYS A 293 -11.46 -24.28 1.37
C LYS A 293 -12.02 -22.87 1.39
N TYR A 294 -12.63 -22.45 0.29
CA TYR A 294 -13.18 -21.11 0.13
C TYR A 294 -14.17 -20.74 1.25
N ALA A 295 -15.10 -21.64 1.60
CA ALA A 295 -16.05 -21.41 2.69
C ALA A 295 -15.37 -21.12 4.04
N ASP A 296 -14.27 -21.80 4.33
CA ASP A 296 -13.49 -21.58 5.56
C ASP A 296 -12.84 -20.18 5.53
N ARG A 297 -12.30 -19.79 4.36
CA ARG A 297 -11.63 -18.50 4.18
C ARG A 297 -12.61 -17.34 4.34
N VAL A 298 -13.77 -17.40 3.68
CA VAL A 298 -14.85 -16.38 3.84
C VAL A 298 -15.26 -16.25 5.31
N LYS A 299 -15.47 -17.37 6.00
CA LYS A 299 -15.85 -17.37 7.41
C LYS A 299 -14.81 -16.68 8.30
N VAL A 300 -13.53 -16.99 8.16
CA VAL A 300 -12.50 -16.40 9.04
C VAL A 300 -12.25 -14.93 8.69
N THR A 301 -12.43 -14.51 7.44
CA THR A 301 -12.41 -13.10 7.03
C THR A 301 -13.56 -12.31 7.68
N TYR A 302 -14.77 -12.86 7.66
CA TYR A 302 -15.93 -12.28 8.35
C TYR A 302 -15.64 -12.08 9.84
N GLU A 303 -15.14 -13.10 10.52
CA GLU A 303 -14.87 -13.03 11.95
C GLU A 303 -13.73 -12.08 12.30
N TYR A 304 -12.71 -11.96 11.44
CA TYR A 304 -11.64 -10.98 11.63
C TYR A 304 -12.18 -9.55 11.53
N MET A 305 -12.96 -9.26 10.49
CA MET A 305 -13.60 -7.95 10.34
C MET A 305 -14.48 -7.63 11.55
N LYS A 306 -15.30 -8.59 11.99
CA LYS A 306 -16.17 -8.42 13.15
C LYS A 306 -15.36 -8.13 14.43
N SER A 307 -14.32 -8.91 14.71
CA SER A 307 -13.46 -8.70 15.89
C SER A 307 -12.78 -7.33 15.87
N THR A 308 -12.35 -6.88 14.70
CA THR A 308 -11.74 -5.55 14.52
C THR A 308 -12.76 -4.43 14.73
N ILE A 309 -14.00 -4.60 14.24
CA ILE A 309 -15.10 -3.65 14.45
C ILE A 309 -15.46 -3.56 15.93
N ASP A 310 -15.65 -4.70 16.60
CA ASP A 310 -16.02 -4.76 18.02
C ASP A 310 -14.94 -4.06 18.87
N TYR A 311 -13.64 -4.37 18.64
CA TYR A 311 -12.55 -3.72 19.35
C TYR A 311 -12.51 -2.19 19.10
N THR A 312 -12.68 -1.78 17.86
CA THR A 312 -12.66 -0.36 17.48
C THR A 312 -13.82 0.38 18.14
N ASP A 313 -15.02 -0.21 18.16
CA ASP A 313 -16.23 0.37 18.79
C ASP A 313 -16.06 0.58 20.30
N GLU A 314 -15.43 -0.37 20.97
CA GLU A 314 -15.14 -0.29 22.40
C GLU A 314 -14.05 0.74 22.72
N ASN A 315 -13.07 0.92 21.82
CA ASN A 315 -11.87 1.71 22.04
C ASN A 315 -11.80 3.00 21.18
N TYR A 316 -12.92 3.46 20.59
CA TYR A 316 -12.93 4.53 19.61
C TYR A 316 -12.31 5.85 20.11
N LYS A 317 -12.53 6.21 21.38
CA LYS A 317 -11.96 7.44 21.95
C LYS A 317 -10.46 7.41 22.00
N ILE A 318 -9.90 6.33 22.55
CA ILE A 318 -8.45 6.18 22.66
C ILE A 318 -7.79 6.11 21.28
N ILE A 319 -8.41 5.44 20.30
CA ILE A 319 -7.90 5.39 18.93
C ILE A 319 -7.83 6.80 18.33
N LYS A 320 -8.88 7.59 18.43
CA LYS A 320 -8.90 8.98 17.91
C LYS A 320 -7.89 9.88 18.62
N GLU A 321 -7.79 9.78 19.94
CA GLU A 321 -6.81 10.52 20.73
C GLU A 321 -5.37 10.18 20.33
N LEU A 322 -5.06 8.89 20.22
CA LEU A 322 -3.73 8.43 19.86
C LEU A 322 -3.36 8.81 18.41
N ARG A 323 -4.32 8.79 17.47
CA ARG A 323 -4.09 9.29 16.09
C ARG A 323 -3.68 10.76 16.10
N LEU A 324 -4.42 11.60 16.80
CA LEU A 324 -4.12 13.03 16.92
C LEU A 324 -2.76 13.26 17.60
N LYS A 325 -2.48 12.54 18.68
CA LYS A 325 -1.19 12.62 19.37
C LYS A 325 -0.03 12.17 18.46
N ASN A 326 -0.24 11.12 17.68
CA ASN A 326 0.75 10.61 16.74
C ASN A 326 1.02 11.59 15.59
N GLU A 327 0.02 12.29 15.10
CA GLU A 327 0.17 13.35 14.10
C GLU A 327 1.02 14.50 14.63
N ASN A 328 0.74 14.96 15.84
CA ASN A 328 1.41 16.10 16.47
C ASN A 328 2.87 15.85 16.91
N GLN A 329 3.35 14.60 16.87
CA GLN A 329 4.77 14.33 17.18
C GLN A 329 5.72 14.72 16.05
N TYR A 330 5.21 14.86 14.81
CA TYR A 330 5.98 15.28 13.65
C TYR A 330 5.85 16.78 13.45
N ALA A 331 6.98 17.48 13.43
CA ALA A 331 7.04 18.93 13.28
C ALA A 331 8.40 19.35 12.71
N PRO A 332 8.54 20.55 12.15
CA PRO A 332 9.81 21.08 11.70
C PRO A 332 10.91 20.94 12.76
N LYS A 333 12.14 20.69 12.32
CA LYS A 333 13.34 20.42 13.14
C LYS A 333 13.35 19.08 13.89
N LYS A 334 12.27 18.30 13.88
CA LYS A 334 12.27 16.90 14.34
C LYS A 334 12.88 16.00 13.28
N LYS A 335 13.28 14.79 13.66
CA LYS A 335 13.74 13.77 12.74
C LYS A 335 12.57 12.94 12.20
N TYR A 336 12.72 12.48 10.97
CA TYR A 336 11.81 11.54 10.32
C TYR A 336 12.63 10.45 9.62
N SER A 337 12.19 9.20 9.74
CA SER A 337 12.84 8.04 9.15
C SER A 337 12.26 7.74 7.79
N LEU A 338 13.06 7.83 6.73
CA LEU A 338 12.69 7.51 5.35
C LEU A 338 12.87 6.03 5.02
N GLU A 339 13.84 5.37 5.65
CA GLU A 339 14.17 3.98 5.35
C GLU A 339 14.30 3.17 6.64
N TRP A 340 13.85 1.91 6.55
CA TRP A 340 13.75 0.99 7.68
C TRP A 340 14.32 -0.37 7.31
N GLU A 341 15.00 -1.01 8.24
CA GLU A 341 15.45 -2.40 8.13
C GLU A 341 15.06 -3.22 9.36
N ILE A 342 15.03 -4.54 9.20
CA ILE A 342 14.75 -5.46 10.32
C ILE A 342 15.81 -5.30 11.40
N ASP A 343 15.39 -5.10 12.64
CA ASP A 343 16.26 -5.10 13.81
C ASP A 343 16.46 -6.55 14.31
N THR A 344 17.44 -7.23 13.76
CA THR A 344 17.76 -8.62 14.11
C THR A 344 18.25 -8.80 15.55
N THR A 345 18.53 -7.71 16.28
CA THR A 345 18.89 -7.77 17.71
C THR A 345 17.68 -8.00 18.61
N LYS A 346 16.47 -7.89 18.08
CA LYS A 346 15.18 -7.99 18.79
C LYS A 346 14.32 -9.13 18.28
N THR A 347 14.91 -10.29 18.04
CA THR A 347 14.18 -11.49 17.63
C THR A 347 13.34 -12.04 18.77
N GLU A 348 12.07 -12.29 18.52
CA GLU A 348 11.14 -12.91 19.47
C GLU A 348 10.99 -14.43 19.22
N SER A 349 10.65 -15.17 20.28
CA SER A 349 10.24 -16.56 20.17
C SER A 349 8.73 -16.62 19.89
N PHE A 350 8.33 -17.18 18.76
CA PHE A 350 6.95 -17.26 18.32
C PHE A 350 6.48 -18.70 18.22
N PHE A 351 5.34 -19.06 18.86
CA PHE A 351 4.78 -20.41 18.79
C PHE A 351 4.04 -20.59 17.47
N PHE A 352 4.57 -21.46 16.61
CA PHE A 352 4.09 -21.68 15.25
C PHE A 352 3.59 -23.10 15.03
N LYS A 353 2.52 -23.23 14.25
CA LYS A 353 1.91 -24.51 13.85
C LYS A 353 2.08 -24.68 12.34
N GLY A 354 2.98 -25.57 11.95
CA GLY A 354 3.31 -25.85 10.56
C GLY A 354 3.15 -27.32 10.20
N PHE A 355 3.68 -27.67 9.03
CA PHE A 355 3.84 -29.05 8.56
C PHE A 355 5.30 -29.32 8.26
N GLU A 356 5.78 -30.56 8.54
CA GLU A 356 7.14 -30.94 8.20
C GLU A 356 7.37 -30.76 6.70
N ALA A 357 8.50 -30.14 6.36
CA ALA A 357 8.88 -29.86 4.98
C ALA A 357 10.16 -30.62 4.61
N SER A 358 10.25 -31.05 3.36
CA SER A 358 11.41 -31.74 2.80
C SER A 358 11.55 -31.40 1.31
N TYR A 359 12.74 -31.65 0.76
CA TYR A 359 12.95 -31.58 -0.67
C TYR A 359 12.86 -32.97 -1.27
N LYS A 360 12.00 -33.14 -2.27
CA LYS A 360 11.85 -34.38 -3.04
C LYS A 360 12.29 -34.15 -4.48
N LYS A 361 12.81 -35.21 -5.14
CA LYS A 361 13.05 -35.17 -6.58
C LYS A 361 11.73 -34.80 -7.29
N SER A 362 11.81 -33.90 -8.22
CA SER A 362 10.65 -33.51 -9.04
C SER A 362 10.32 -34.62 -10.04
N ASP A 363 9.02 -34.92 -10.18
CA ASP A 363 8.52 -35.82 -11.21
C ASP A 363 8.39 -35.14 -12.59
N VAL A 364 8.54 -33.80 -12.61
CA VAL A 364 8.33 -32.97 -13.80
C VAL A 364 9.62 -32.29 -14.27
N THR A 365 10.44 -31.81 -13.32
CA THR A 365 11.67 -31.08 -13.61
C THR A 365 12.91 -31.90 -13.24
N THR A 366 14.08 -31.47 -13.68
CA THR A 366 15.35 -32.11 -13.31
C THR A 366 15.81 -31.83 -11.88
N GLY A 367 15.15 -30.89 -11.18
CA GLY A 367 15.52 -30.43 -9.84
C GLY A 367 14.79 -31.15 -8.71
N ASN A 368 14.93 -30.60 -7.50
CA ASN A 368 14.17 -30.98 -6.33
C ASN A 368 13.06 -29.93 -6.10
N ARG A 369 11.90 -30.40 -5.62
CA ARG A 369 10.78 -29.55 -5.21
C ARG A 369 10.63 -29.54 -3.69
N LEU A 370 10.26 -28.39 -3.14
CA LEU A 370 9.80 -28.29 -1.75
C LEU A 370 8.47 -29.04 -1.61
N TYR A 371 8.33 -29.80 -0.53
CA TYR A 371 7.14 -30.57 -0.20
C TYR A 371 6.81 -30.42 1.28
N TYR A 372 5.56 -30.09 1.58
CA TYR A 372 5.02 -30.07 2.94
C TYR A 372 4.18 -31.30 3.18
N ASP A 373 4.48 -32.06 4.26
CA ASP A 373 3.75 -33.26 4.62
C ASP A 373 2.62 -32.93 5.60
N GLN A 374 1.41 -32.71 5.07
CA GLN A 374 0.24 -32.40 5.89
C GLN A 374 -0.14 -33.50 6.89
N LYS A 375 0.39 -34.74 6.73
CA LYS A 375 0.22 -35.83 7.69
C LYS A 375 1.19 -35.74 8.88
N LYS A 376 2.13 -34.82 8.83
CA LYS A 376 3.12 -34.55 9.87
C LYS A 376 3.04 -33.11 10.37
N PRO A 377 1.95 -32.74 11.07
CA PRO A 377 1.85 -31.41 11.67
C PRO A 377 2.87 -31.27 12.81
N PHE A 378 3.45 -30.11 12.97
CA PHE A 378 4.29 -29.76 14.11
C PHE A 378 3.80 -28.49 14.81
N GLN A 379 4.22 -28.34 16.06
CA GLN A 379 4.03 -27.13 16.87
C GLN A 379 5.33 -26.86 17.60
N LYS A 380 5.96 -25.72 17.35
CA LYS A 380 7.23 -25.35 17.99
C LYS A 380 7.43 -23.84 18.03
N ASN A 381 8.31 -23.41 18.89
CA ASN A 381 8.78 -22.02 18.88
C ASN A 381 9.78 -21.82 17.74
N ILE A 382 9.60 -20.73 17.00
CA ILE A 382 10.46 -20.33 15.90
C ILE A 382 10.89 -18.86 16.08
N PRO A 383 11.99 -18.40 15.48
CA PRO A 383 12.36 -16.99 15.46
C PRO A 383 11.35 -16.15 14.69
N TYR A 384 10.95 -15.01 15.25
CA TYR A 384 10.12 -14.02 14.57
C TYR A 384 10.69 -12.62 14.74
N ASN A 385 10.90 -11.93 13.63
CA ASN A 385 11.45 -10.58 13.59
C ASN A 385 10.36 -9.60 13.16
N LYS A 386 9.81 -8.83 14.10
CA LYS A 386 8.79 -7.80 13.84
C LYS A 386 9.27 -6.39 14.09
N GLU A 387 10.41 -6.24 14.76
CA GLU A 387 10.98 -4.92 15.04
C GLU A 387 11.79 -4.42 13.85
N TYR A 388 11.60 -3.15 13.54
CA TYR A 388 12.34 -2.43 12.51
C TYR A 388 13.05 -1.23 13.14
N LYS A 389 14.23 -0.93 12.65
CA LYS A 389 15.01 0.26 13.03
C LYS A 389 15.18 1.19 11.84
N SER A 390 15.27 2.47 12.12
CA SER A 390 15.59 3.50 11.13
C SER A 390 17.05 3.36 10.66
N VAL A 391 17.25 3.38 9.35
CA VAL A 391 18.61 3.39 8.75
C VAL A 391 18.90 4.69 8.00
N LYS A 392 17.85 5.46 7.66
CA LYS A 392 18.00 6.76 7.03
C LYS A 392 17.03 7.76 7.64
N GLU A 393 17.55 8.86 8.14
CA GLU A 393 16.77 9.93 8.75
C GLU A 393 17.02 11.27 8.07
N ILE A 394 15.99 12.09 8.04
CA ILE A 394 16.07 13.50 7.66
C ILE A 394 15.60 14.40 8.81
N VAL A 395 16.07 15.64 8.81
CA VAL A 395 15.48 16.70 9.62
C VAL A 395 14.31 17.29 8.84
N ILE A 396 13.13 17.35 9.43
CA ILE A 396 11.92 17.90 8.81
C ILE A 396 12.13 19.40 8.54
N PRO A 397 12.05 19.89 7.28
CA PRO A 397 12.13 21.32 6.96
C PRO A 397 10.86 22.07 7.39
N GLN A 398 10.86 23.38 7.37
CA GLN A 398 9.68 24.21 7.59
C GLN A 398 8.66 24.05 6.44
N ALA A 399 9.19 24.02 5.21
CA ALA A 399 8.38 23.88 4.00
C ALA A 399 9.23 23.30 2.87
N TYR A 400 8.55 22.87 1.82
CA TYR A 400 9.15 22.62 0.50
C TYR A 400 8.70 23.67 -0.49
N ILE A 401 9.57 23.99 -1.47
CA ILE A 401 9.20 24.79 -2.63
C ILE A 401 9.29 23.88 -3.86
N VAL A 402 8.18 23.79 -4.59
CA VAL A 402 8.07 23.02 -5.84
C VAL A 402 7.82 24.01 -6.98
N PRO A 403 8.68 24.05 -8.01
CA PRO A 403 8.47 24.91 -9.17
C PRO A 403 7.14 24.59 -9.87
N LYS A 404 6.42 25.61 -10.32
CA LYS A 404 5.09 25.48 -10.95
C LYS A 404 5.05 24.58 -12.19
N GLY A 405 6.19 24.37 -12.85
CA GLY A 405 6.32 23.45 -13.98
C GLY A 405 6.10 21.98 -13.60
N PHE A 406 6.24 21.61 -12.33
CA PHE A 406 5.98 20.25 -11.82
C PHE A 406 4.54 20.09 -11.32
N TRP A 407 3.58 20.68 -12.03
CA TRP A 407 2.16 20.62 -11.72
C TRP A 407 1.61 19.19 -11.50
N PRO A 408 2.11 18.10 -12.19
CA PRO A 408 1.62 16.75 -11.90
C PRO A 408 1.88 16.29 -10.45
N VAL A 409 3.02 16.71 -9.88
CA VAL A 409 3.34 16.48 -8.46
C VAL A 409 2.37 17.23 -7.56
N ILE A 410 2.06 18.47 -7.91
CA ILE A 410 1.11 19.30 -7.15
C ILE A 410 -0.30 18.72 -7.20
N ASP A 411 -0.73 18.16 -8.33
CA ASP A 411 -2.05 17.52 -8.44
C ASP A 411 -2.14 16.31 -7.52
N LEU A 412 -1.06 15.52 -7.38
CA LEU A 412 -1.01 14.40 -6.42
C LEU A 412 -1.05 14.89 -4.96
N LEU A 413 -0.31 15.93 -4.63
CA LEU A 413 -0.35 16.53 -3.29
C LEU A 413 -1.76 17.05 -2.97
N LYS A 414 -2.40 17.73 -3.93
CA LYS A 414 -3.77 18.25 -3.80
C LYS A 414 -4.78 17.12 -3.59
N SER A 415 -4.73 16.07 -4.39
CA SER A 415 -5.62 14.90 -4.25
C SER A 415 -5.47 14.26 -2.86
N ASN A 416 -4.27 14.31 -2.29
CA ASN A 416 -3.97 13.85 -0.93
C ASN A 416 -4.24 14.90 0.15
N THR A 417 -5.05 15.92 -0.14
CA THR A 417 -5.46 16.99 0.79
C THR A 417 -4.32 17.79 1.39
N ILE A 418 -3.16 17.82 0.75
CA ILE A 418 -2.02 18.64 1.19
C ILE A 418 -2.29 20.10 0.83
N THR A 419 -2.18 20.95 1.84
CA THR A 419 -2.33 22.41 1.67
C THR A 419 -1.04 23.02 1.19
N TYR A 420 -1.17 24.01 0.33
CA TYR A 420 -0.06 24.79 -0.24
C TYR A 420 -0.49 26.24 -0.49
N SER A 421 0.49 27.11 -0.70
CA SER A 421 0.27 28.44 -1.23
C SER A 421 1.18 28.68 -2.43
N GLN A 422 0.84 29.68 -3.27
CA GLN A 422 1.72 30.09 -4.36
C GLN A 422 2.46 31.37 -3.98
N LEU A 423 3.73 31.48 -4.38
CA LEU A 423 4.51 32.70 -4.22
C LEU A 423 3.84 33.85 -4.97
N LYS A 424 3.65 34.98 -4.29
CA LYS A 424 2.95 36.15 -4.86
C LYS A 424 3.82 36.95 -5.80
N ASN A 425 5.14 36.90 -5.60
CA ASN A 425 6.15 37.66 -6.38
C ASN A 425 7.36 36.76 -6.61
N ASP A 426 8.20 37.14 -7.57
CA ASP A 426 9.55 36.57 -7.69
C ASP A 426 10.32 36.88 -6.41
N THR A 427 10.99 35.87 -5.87
CA THR A 427 11.58 35.95 -4.53
C THR A 427 12.88 35.15 -4.47
N ILE A 428 13.86 35.66 -3.74
CA ILE A 428 15.09 34.94 -3.42
C ILE A 428 14.96 34.38 -2.00
N ILE A 429 15.09 33.09 -1.86
CA ILE A 429 14.97 32.38 -0.57
C ILE A 429 16.22 31.56 -0.31
N GLU A 430 16.72 31.57 0.93
CA GLU A 430 17.77 30.64 1.38
C GLU A 430 17.14 29.26 1.58
N VAL A 431 17.62 28.28 0.85
CA VAL A 431 17.10 26.92 0.82
C VAL A 431 18.21 25.90 0.89
N GLU A 432 17.87 24.71 1.31
CA GLU A 432 18.68 23.52 1.06
C GLU A 432 18.19 22.88 -0.25
N SER A 433 19.11 22.77 -1.21
CA SER A 433 18.86 22.15 -2.51
C SER A 433 19.62 20.82 -2.61
N TYR A 434 19.08 19.90 -3.39
CA TYR A 434 19.65 18.58 -3.62
C TYR A 434 20.11 18.42 -5.06
N LYS A 435 21.30 17.84 -5.22
CA LYS A 435 21.77 17.31 -6.50
C LYS A 435 21.80 15.79 -6.40
N ILE A 436 21.18 15.10 -7.36
CA ILE A 436 21.22 13.63 -7.40
C ILE A 436 22.67 13.19 -7.60
N ALA A 437 23.17 12.38 -6.65
CA ALA A 437 24.55 11.91 -6.66
C ALA A 437 24.66 10.52 -7.29
N ASP A 438 23.76 9.60 -6.92
CA ASP A 438 23.70 8.23 -7.47
C ASP A 438 22.29 7.66 -7.34
N PHE A 439 21.94 6.71 -8.19
CA PHE A 439 20.72 5.93 -8.15
C PHE A 439 20.84 4.69 -9.04
N LYS A 440 20.00 3.70 -8.81
CA LYS A 440 19.92 2.51 -9.66
C LYS A 440 18.52 2.41 -10.24
N THR A 441 18.44 2.21 -11.56
CA THR A 441 17.18 2.02 -12.27
C THR A 441 16.92 0.53 -12.52
N SER A 442 15.70 0.08 -12.38
CA SER A 442 15.29 -1.28 -12.74
C SER A 442 15.49 -1.54 -14.22
N SER A 443 16.02 -2.70 -14.59
CA SER A 443 16.28 -3.08 -15.99
C SER A 443 15.01 -3.48 -16.76
N SER A 444 13.90 -3.71 -16.05
CA SER A 444 12.60 -4.03 -16.64
C SER A 444 11.51 -3.14 -16.02
N ALA A 445 10.43 -2.94 -16.77
CA ALA A 445 9.28 -2.19 -16.28
C ALA A 445 8.65 -2.89 -15.06
N TYR A 446 8.29 -2.08 -14.07
CA TYR A 446 7.57 -2.47 -12.88
C TYR A 446 6.40 -1.50 -12.67
N GLU A 447 5.17 -2.02 -12.76
CA GLU A 447 3.96 -1.22 -12.60
C GLU A 447 3.95 0.08 -13.42
N GLY A 448 4.32 -0.05 -14.70
CA GLY A 448 4.35 1.06 -15.65
C GLY A 448 5.58 1.97 -15.58
N HIS A 449 6.53 1.71 -14.70
CA HIS A 449 7.71 2.54 -14.46
C HIS A 449 9.01 1.73 -14.53
N TYR A 450 10.12 2.41 -14.77
CA TYR A 450 11.48 1.89 -14.53
C TYR A 450 11.97 2.44 -13.19
N LEU A 451 11.51 1.82 -12.11
CA LEU A 451 11.67 2.29 -10.73
C LEU A 451 13.13 2.54 -10.37
N HIS A 452 13.41 3.72 -9.79
CA HIS A 452 14.69 4.01 -9.17
C HIS A 452 14.76 3.48 -7.74
N ARG A 453 15.97 3.28 -7.26
CA ARG A 453 16.27 2.80 -5.90
C ARG A 453 17.69 3.17 -5.49
N ASN A 454 17.96 3.10 -4.19
CA ASN A 454 19.27 3.43 -3.60
C ASN A 454 19.72 4.84 -3.99
N THR A 455 18.76 5.75 -4.10
CA THR A 455 19.00 7.15 -4.45
C THR A 455 19.79 7.84 -3.35
N THR A 456 20.81 8.59 -3.72
CA THR A 456 21.60 9.42 -2.83
C THR A 456 21.70 10.84 -3.39
N VAL A 457 21.85 11.81 -2.50
CA VAL A 457 21.93 13.22 -2.87
C VAL A 457 23.13 13.92 -2.22
N ASN A 458 23.63 14.95 -2.91
CA ASN A 458 24.48 15.97 -2.32
C ASN A 458 23.62 17.18 -2.01
N ASN A 459 23.70 17.71 -0.79
CA ASN A 459 22.95 18.88 -0.36
C ASN A 459 23.82 20.14 -0.33
N THR A 460 23.20 21.27 -0.61
CA THR A 460 23.84 22.58 -0.58
C THR A 460 22.87 23.62 -0.03
N ILE A 461 23.32 24.49 0.86
CA ILE A 461 22.55 25.66 1.30
C ILE A 461 22.93 26.82 0.39
N GLU A 462 21.92 27.37 -0.29
CA GLU A 462 22.11 28.45 -1.24
C GLU A 462 20.95 29.44 -1.24
N LYS A 463 21.19 30.67 -1.73
CA LYS A 463 20.15 31.63 -2.06
C LYS A 463 19.68 31.37 -3.48
N LYS A 464 18.44 30.92 -3.64
CA LYS A 464 17.86 30.55 -4.94
C LYS A 464 16.68 31.45 -5.29
N ALA A 465 16.60 31.84 -6.56
CA ALA A 465 15.48 32.58 -7.09
C ALA A 465 14.32 31.62 -7.42
N PHE A 466 13.12 32.00 -6.99
CA PHE A 466 11.85 31.32 -7.28
C PHE A 466 10.92 32.30 -7.96
N ALA A 467 10.13 31.79 -8.89
CA ALA A 467 9.21 32.60 -9.65
C ALA A 467 7.85 32.78 -8.95
N LYS A 468 7.17 33.86 -9.23
CA LYS A 468 5.75 34.04 -8.91
C LYS A 468 4.97 32.82 -9.42
N GLY A 469 4.17 32.20 -8.54
CA GLY A 469 3.35 31.04 -8.82
C GLY A 469 4.01 29.69 -8.47
N ASP A 470 5.29 29.66 -8.08
CA ASP A 470 5.89 28.45 -7.49
C ASP A 470 5.18 28.10 -6.18
N TYR A 471 5.12 26.82 -5.86
CA TYR A 471 4.32 26.29 -4.75
C TYR A 471 5.15 26.18 -3.47
N LEU A 472 4.66 26.80 -2.40
CA LEU A 472 5.18 26.65 -1.04
C LEU A 472 4.29 25.69 -0.27
N ILE A 473 4.87 24.60 0.25
CA ILE A 473 4.19 23.49 0.93
C ILE A 473 4.69 23.43 2.37
N PRO A 474 3.98 24.00 3.35
CA PRO A 474 4.34 23.89 4.76
C PRO A 474 4.31 22.43 5.21
N THR A 475 5.27 22.03 6.03
CA THR A 475 5.29 20.66 6.55
C THR A 475 4.40 20.47 7.78
N GLN A 476 4.18 21.53 8.57
CA GLN A 476 3.32 21.44 9.75
C GLN A 476 1.84 21.44 9.37
N GLN A 477 1.37 20.31 8.87
CA GLN A 477 -0.01 20.07 8.48
C GLN A 477 -0.34 18.58 8.54
N LYS A 478 -1.64 18.25 8.45
CA LYS A 478 -2.08 16.87 8.26
C LYS A 478 -1.46 16.30 6.98
N GLY A 479 -1.00 15.04 7.04
CA GLY A 479 -0.31 14.42 5.90
C GLY A 479 1.19 14.76 5.81
N ILE A 480 1.80 15.31 6.87
CA ILE A 480 3.25 15.59 6.90
C ILE A 480 4.08 14.38 6.45
N LYS A 481 3.75 13.16 6.88
CA LYS A 481 4.48 11.95 6.47
C LYS A 481 4.39 11.72 4.95
N TYR A 482 3.22 11.96 4.35
CA TYR A 482 3.05 11.86 2.90
C TYR A 482 3.94 12.87 2.16
N ILE A 483 4.01 14.12 2.63
CA ILE A 483 4.89 15.14 2.06
C ILE A 483 6.35 14.66 2.09
N LEU A 484 6.80 14.16 3.23
CA LEU A 484 8.19 13.71 3.41
C LEU A 484 8.53 12.48 2.55
N GLU A 485 7.67 11.47 2.56
CA GLU A 485 7.89 10.22 1.79
C GLU A 485 7.85 10.45 0.26
N THR A 486 7.15 11.49 -0.21
CA THR A 486 7.02 11.77 -1.64
C THR A 486 8.03 12.77 -2.17
N LEU A 487 8.35 13.81 -1.40
CA LEU A 487 9.20 14.91 -1.87
C LEU A 487 10.69 14.73 -1.53
N GLU A 488 11.04 13.87 -0.59
CA GLU A 488 12.44 13.52 -0.34
C GLU A 488 12.90 12.46 -1.35
N PRO A 489 13.87 12.76 -2.23
CA PRO A 489 14.23 11.86 -3.34
C PRO A 489 14.79 10.51 -2.88
N GLU A 490 15.33 10.44 -1.68
CA GLU A 490 15.87 9.24 -1.07
C GLU A 490 14.81 8.34 -0.41
N GLY A 491 13.55 8.77 -0.34
CA GLY A 491 12.44 7.94 0.13
C GLY A 491 12.22 6.74 -0.78
N VAL A 492 11.95 5.56 -0.18
CA VAL A 492 11.82 4.29 -0.92
C VAL A 492 10.78 4.37 -2.04
N ASP A 493 9.67 5.07 -1.78
CA ASP A 493 8.56 5.28 -2.71
C ASP A 493 8.39 6.77 -3.07
N SER A 494 9.49 7.53 -3.11
CA SER A 494 9.47 8.93 -3.48
C SER A 494 9.00 9.14 -4.93
N PHE A 495 8.51 10.32 -5.23
CA PHE A 495 8.18 10.70 -6.60
C PHE A 495 9.40 10.68 -7.52
N PHE A 496 10.62 10.90 -6.99
CA PHE A 496 11.84 10.68 -7.76
C PHE A 496 11.99 9.21 -8.14
N ASN A 497 11.89 8.30 -7.17
CA ASN A 497 12.04 6.88 -7.42
C ASN A 497 10.93 6.31 -8.36
N TRP A 498 9.76 6.96 -8.40
CA TRP A 498 8.68 6.65 -9.33
C TRP A 498 8.72 7.47 -10.65
N ASN A 499 9.90 8.01 -11.02
CA ASN A 499 10.17 8.65 -12.32
C ASN A 499 9.43 9.97 -12.61
N PHE A 500 8.84 10.63 -11.62
CA PHE A 500 8.15 11.92 -11.83
C PHE A 500 9.10 13.06 -12.19
N PHE A 501 10.41 12.87 -11.96
CA PHE A 501 11.44 13.89 -12.17
C PHE A 501 12.52 13.47 -13.18
N ASP A 502 12.34 12.42 -13.97
CA ASP A 502 13.36 11.85 -14.86
C ASP A 502 13.91 12.81 -15.91
N THR A 503 13.15 13.85 -16.21
CA THR A 503 13.62 14.90 -17.14
C THR A 503 14.90 15.59 -16.67
N LEU A 504 15.21 15.57 -15.37
CA LEU A 504 16.45 16.14 -14.82
C LEU A 504 17.68 15.25 -15.06
N LEU A 505 17.47 13.96 -15.35
CA LEU A 505 18.53 12.99 -15.55
C LEU A 505 19.17 13.09 -16.94
N GLN A 506 18.56 13.82 -17.83
CA GLN A 506 19.04 14.05 -19.18
C GLN A 506 19.61 15.46 -19.31
N GLN A 507 20.87 15.56 -19.68
CA GLN A 507 21.50 16.79 -20.11
C GLN A 507 20.86 17.27 -21.44
N LYS A 508 20.52 18.56 -21.55
CA LYS A 508 19.83 19.11 -22.73
C LYS A 508 20.78 19.78 -23.71
N GLU A 509 21.83 20.41 -23.19
CA GLU A 509 22.84 21.10 -23.97
C GLU A 509 24.18 20.38 -23.85
N GLY A 510 25.00 20.48 -24.87
CA GLY A 510 26.31 19.86 -24.96
C GLY A 510 27.28 20.72 -25.74
N TYR A 511 28.29 20.10 -26.34
CA TYR A 511 29.33 20.75 -27.11
C TYR A 511 29.68 19.92 -28.33
N SER A 512 30.34 20.55 -29.31
CA SER A 512 30.98 19.85 -30.42
C SER A 512 32.48 19.72 -30.11
N ASP A 513 32.99 18.51 -30.07
CA ASP A 513 34.33 18.19 -29.59
C ASP A 513 35.41 19.04 -30.25
N TYR A 514 35.41 19.13 -31.59
CA TYR A 514 36.39 19.87 -32.36
C TYR A 514 36.41 21.37 -32.09
N VAL A 515 35.31 21.96 -31.61
CA VAL A 515 35.22 23.38 -31.22
C VAL A 515 35.58 23.56 -29.75
N PHE A 516 35.10 22.63 -28.90
CA PHE A 516 35.30 22.77 -27.47
C PHE A 516 36.74 22.47 -27.03
N GLU A 517 37.54 21.76 -27.85
CA GLU A 517 38.94 21.46 -27.58
C GLU A 517 39.75 22.72 -27.29
N ASP A 518 39.59 23.78 -28.13
CA ASP A 518 40.23 25.07 -27.92
C ASP A 518 39.76 25.75 -26.64
N THR A 519 38.48 25.69 -26.39
CA THR A 519 37.86 26.23 -25.16
C THR A 519 38.39 25.49 -23.92
N ALA A 520 38.45 24.17 -23.96
CA ALA A 520 38.97 23.33 -22.87
C ALA A 520 40.43 23.67 -22.57
N THR A 521 41.25 23.90 -23.61
CA THR A 521 42.64 24.32 -23.48
C THR A 521 42.71 25.65 -22.70
N GLN A 522 41.86 26.61 -23.06
CA GLN A 522 41.82 27.90 -22.40
C GLN A 522 41.34 27.80 -20.92
N ILE A 523 40.31 26.99 -20.65
CA ILE A 523 39.83 26.70 -19.29
C ILE A 523 40.94 26.17 -18.39
N LEU A 524 41.69 25.17 -18.87
CA LEU A 524 42.80 24.59 -18.10
C LEU A 524 43.97 25.56 -17.92
N LYS A 525 44.20 26.47 -18.89
CA LYS A 525 45.21 27.53 -18.77
C LYS A 525 44.85 28.58 -17.74
N GLU A 526 43.57 28.98 -17.69
CA GLU A 526 43.04 29.99 -16.78
C GLU A 526 42.79 29.48 -15.36
N ASN A 527 42.64 28.14 -15.20
CA ASN A 527 42.42 27.51 -13.91
C ASN A 527 43.47 26.44 -13.59
N PRO A 528 44.63 26.85 -13.01
CA PRO A 528 45.72 25.91 -12.67
C PRO A 528 45.32 24.80 -11.67
N VAL A 529 44.33 25.06 -10.79
CA VAL A 529 43.83 24.07 -9.83
C VAL A 529 43.10 22.97 -10.59
N LEU A 530 42.15 23.34 -11.46
CA LEU A 530 41.41 22.39 -12.28
C LEU A 530 42.35 21.58 -13.18
N LYS A 531 43.39 22.22 -13.74
CA LYS A 531 44.42 21.54 -14.52
C LYS A 531 45.15 20.49 -13.71
N ALA A 532 45.54 20.79 -12.47
CA ALA A 532 46.20 19.84 -11.58
C ALA A 532 45.30 18.62 -11.25
N GLU A 533 44.01 18.87 -10.96
CA GLU A 533 43.01 17.83 -10.73
C GLU A 533 42.83 16.94 -11.97
N PHE A 534 42.77 17.52 -13.15
CA PHE A 534 42.64 16.82 -14.43
C PHE A 534 43.85 15.89 -14.67
N GLU A 535 45.06 16.41 -14.49
CA GLU A 535 46.29 15.59 -14.66
C GLU A 535 46.41 14.50 -13.61
N LEU A 536 46.02 14.78 -12.36
CA LEU A 536 46.00 13.78 -11.29
C LEU A 536 44.99 12.65 -11.62
N LYS A 537 43.81 13.00 -12.16
CA LYS A 537 42.82 12.01 -12.58
C LYS A 537 43.35 11.14 -13.70
N LYS A 538 44.05 11.72 -14.71
CA LYS A 538 44.70 10.95 -15.78
C LYS A 538 45.77 9.98 -15.25
N GLN A 539 46.50 10.39 -14.20
CA GLN A 539 47.53 9.52 -13.57
C GLN A 539 46.89 8.35 -12.79
N ASN A 540 45.77 8.58 -12.11
CA ASN A 540 45.17 7.60 -11.21
C ASN A 540 44.11 6.70 -11.88
N ASP A 541 43.66 7.03 -13.10
CA ASP A 541 42.60 6.32 -13.79
C ASP A 541 43.06 5.94 -15.21
N ALA A 542 43.55 4.72 -15.35
CA ALA A 542 44.08 4.21 -16.64
C ALA A 542 43.01 4.13 -17.73
N THR A 543 41.74 3.99 -17.38
CA THR A 543 40.61 3.99 -18.33
C THR A 543 40.35 5.41 -18.82
N PHE A 544 40.31 6.37 -17.91
CA PHE A 544 40.18 7.78 -18.25
C PHE A 544 41.35 8.29 -19.10
N LEU A 545 42.61 7.88 -18.79
CA LEU A 545 43.79 8.25 -19.57
C LEU A 545 43.70 7.81 -21.04
N LYS A 546 43.02 6.71 -21.34
CA LYS A 546 42.86 6.16 -22.68
C LYS A 546 41.58 6.61 -23.40
N ASN A 547 40.78 7.46 -22.77
CA ASN A 547 39.51 7.90 -23.31
C ASN A 547 39.46 9.44 -23.49
N PRO A 548 39.84 9.96 -24.66
CA PRO A 548 39.85 11.40 -24.94
C PRO A 548 38.47 12.07 -24.79
N GLU A 549 37.40 11.38 -25.19
CA GLU A 549 36.01 11.86 -25.06
C GLU A 549 35.65 12.06 -23.58
N ALA A 550 35.95 11.10 -22.71
CA ALA A 550 35.73 11.23 -21.28
C ALA A 550 36.59 12.34 -20.67
N GLN A 551 37.79 12.60 -21.20
CA GLN A 551 38.65 13.71 -20.75
C GLN A 551 38.04 15.06 -21.08
N LEU A 552 37.55 15.23 -22.30
CA LEU A 552 36.92 16.47 -22.75
C LEU A 552 35.60 16.71 -22.02
N ASP A 553 34.78 15.68 -21.85
CA ASP A 553 33.54 15.71 -21.07
C ASP A 553 33.81 16.07 -19.60
N TRP A 554 34.89 15.59 -19.01
CA TRP A 554 35.26 15.95 -17.65
C TRP A 554 35.56 17.45 -17.53
N ILE A 555 36.30 18.04 -18.50
CA ILE A 555 36.60 19.47 -18.51
C ILE A 555 35.28 20.28 -18.69
N TYR A 556 34.42 19.86 -19.62
CA TYR A 556 33.11 20.46 -19.82
C TYR A 556 32.29 20.49 -18.53
N LYS A 557 32.20 19.36 -17.84
CA LYS A 557 31.46 19.23 -16.57
C LYS A 557 32.02 20.06 -15.43
N HIS A 558 33.26 20.48 -15.49
CA HIS A 558 33.91 21.38 -14.53
C HIS A 558 33.99 22.83 -15.00
N SER A 559 33.34 23.15 -16.13
CA SER A 559 33.32 24.48 -16.71
C SER A 559 32.03 25.25 -16.41
N VAL A 560 32.02 26.54 -16.75
CA VAL A 560 30.83 27.39 -16.68
C VAL A 560 29.76 27.02 -17.70
N TYR A 561 30.13 26.25 -18.71
CA TYR A 561 29.24 25.82 -19.80
C TYR A 561 28.40 24.63 -19.43
N TYR A 562 28.75 23.90 -18.37
CA TYR A 562 27.97 22.75 -17.94
C TYR A 562 26.58 23.16 -17.46
N GLU A 563 25.59 22.42 -17.94
CA GLU A 563 24.17 22.66 -17.61
C GLU A 563 23.90 22.47 -16.10
N LYS A 564 23.67 23.56 -15.40
CA LYS A 564 23.43 23.54 -13.94
C LYS A 564 22.19 22.76 -13.55
N ALA A 565 21.19 22.66 -14.45
CA ALA A 565 19.94 21.96 -14.21
C ALA A 565 20.10 20.43 -14.26
N HIS A 566 21.17 19.90 -14.88
CA HIS A 566 21.42 18.47 -14.96
C HIS A 566 21.65 17.88 -13.57
N LEU A 567 20.85 16.86 -13.21
CA LEU A 567 20.82 16.19 -11.90
C LEU A 567 20.38 17.09 -10.73
N GLN A 568 19.98 18.35 -11.01
CA GLN A 568 19.48 19.25 -9.96
C GLN A 568 18.05 18.89 -9.59
N TYR A 569 17.83 18.39 -8.36
CA TYR A 569 16.49 18.10 -7.90
C TYR A 569 15.69 19.40 -7.76
N PRO A 570 14.47 19.47 -8.35
CA PRO A 570 13.77 20.74 -8.44
C PRO A 570 13.10 21.19 -7.14
N VAL A 571 12.81 20.25 -6.24
CA VAL A 571 12.17 20.54 -4.95
C VAL A 571 13.23 21.00 -3.97
N CYS A 572 13.02 22.16 -3.36
CA CYS A 572 13.94 22.76 -2.40
C CYS A 572 13.32 22.78 -1.00
N ARG A 573 14.16 22.66 0.02
CA ARG A 573 13.79 22.62 1.43
C ARG A 573 14.03 23.99 2.09
N VAL A 574 13.00 24.53 2.72
CA VAL A 574 13.09 25.77 3.53
C VAL A 574 13.35 25.35 4.98
N LEU A 575 14.52 25.69 5.51
CA LEU A 575 14.93 25.24 6.85
C LEU A 575 14.56 26.23 7.98
N LYS A 576 14.37 27.52 7.65
CA LYS A 576 14.10 28.61 8.63
C LYS A 576 12.80 29.33 8.31
#